data_fdfffd7e07e8c169b069262c92cb0ab3
#
_entry.id   fdfffd7e07e8c169b069262c92cb0ab3
#
_cell.length_a   1.000
_cell.length_b   1.000
_cell.length_c   1.000
_cell.angle_alpha   90.00
_cell.angle_beta   90.00
_cell.angle_gamma   90.00
#
_symmetry.space_group_name_H-M   'P 1'
#
loop_
_entity.id
_entity.type
_entity.pdbx_description
1 polymer ?
#
loop_
_entity_poly.entity_id
_entity_poly.type
_entity_poly.pdbx_seq_one_letter_code
_entity_poly.pdbx_strand_id
1 'polypeptide(L)'
;MKVPETEFDSSFSAATIPIKEAVGGFAADTEVMTTRGAVPVPELTTDDLVYALDPTTRLVKTKPVRAIERCETEGVIEIRTRRADLRVAPDHPIVYRTKAIAQPRFIRAGDLSDREYYQFINQWRRPPREPRSEIDITDFTDEYQACVTRSVHGHTFRAALPDGCEPIYRSRNVGYCFDAETFKRYQTELEALGDTVAVRAKRGHHPQPYRFDADAFIQFIGWFVSEGSIHRSPDRETAEIQIAQEKPKHRRTIRSLFEKLGFDVSDNDRSFSFGSYLYGQLLKQLCGLRSADRRLPEFVWELSRRQQRLLLEVLLDGDGNEQRTYYTASDQLVGDILRLCLELGIKPRYSSRRGTWQVFVNAVNDGFVAGEHVQRISTSASVYRVTVEDYTGLMAGRDGRFQWIGISCIA
;
A
#
# COMPACT_ATOMS: atom_id res chain seq x y z
N MET A 1 -2.88 -23.57 -4.13
CA MET A 1 -1.55 -24.21 -4.15
C MET A 1 -0.79 -23.66 -2.96
N LYS A 2 -0.63 -24.45 -1.89
CA LYS A 2 0.05 -24.05 -0.65
C LYS A 2 1.55 -23.90 -0.93
N VAL A 3 2.11 -22.71 -0.66
CA VAL A 3 3.56 -22.50 -0.63
C VAL A 3 4.03 -22.98 0.73
N PRO A 4 5.04 -23.87 0.82
CA PRO A 4 5.54 -24.36 2.11
C PRO A 4 6.25 -23.25 2.87
N GLU A 5 5.94 -23.12 4.16
CA GLU A 5 6.72 -22.37 5.13
C GLU A 5 8.03 -23.13 5.35
N THR A 6 9.11 -22.65 4.77
CA THR A 6 10.45 -23.15 5.09
C THR A 6 10.97 -22.39 6.30
N GLU A 7 11.17 -23.10 7.40
CA GLU A 7 11.95 -22.66 8.57
C GLU A 7 13.37 -22.26 8.12
N PHE A 8 13.77 -21.04 8.45
CA PHE A 8 15.11 -20.54 8.19
C PHE A 8 15.99 -20.77 9.42
N ASP A 9 17.01 -21.59 9.25
CA ASP A 9 18.07 -21.87 10.21
C ASP A 9 18.84 -20.57 10.55
N SER A 10 18.98 -20.27 11.85
CA SER A 10 19.51 -19.01 12.39
C SER A 10 21.02 -18.98 12.61
N SER A 11 21.78 -19.92 12.06
CA SER A 11 23.22 -20.05 12.30
C SER A 11 24.05 -19.58 11.10
N PHE A 12 24.12 -18.26 10.83
CA PHE A 12 25.10 -17.72 9.88
C PHE A 12 25.84 -16.50 10.45
N SER A 13 27.13 -16.68 10.69
CA SER A 13 28.10 -15.63 10.94
C SER A 13 28.22 -14.71 9.72
N ALA A 14 27.96 -13.43 9.90
CA ALA A 14 28.06 -12.41 8.89
C ALA A 14 29.53 -12.15 8.51
N ALA A 15 29.96 -12.67 7.36
CA ALA A 15 31.16 -12.13 6.72
C ALA A 15 30.80 -10.78 6.09
N THR A 16 31.07 -9.70 6.79
CA THR A 16 30.90 -8.32 6.31
C THR A 16 31.90 -8.10 5.17
N ILE A 17 31.41 -8.01 3.93
CA ILE A 17 32.25 -7.60 2.80
C ILE A 17 32.37 -6.08 2.90
N PRO A 18 33.58 -5.54 3.11
CA PRO A 18 33.76 -4.08 3.18
C PRO A 18 33.57 -3.49 1.78
N ILE A 19 32.38 -2.91 1.52
CA ILE A 19 32.20 -1.99 0.39
C ILE A 19 32.69 -0.61 0.84
N LYS A 20 33.96 -0.53 1.19
CA LYS A 20 34.65 0.75 1.39
C LYS A 20 34.99 1.27 0.00
N GLU A 21 34.47 2.45 -0.34
CA GLU A 21 34.90 3.31 -1.45
C GLU A 21 34.27 3.11 -2.85
N ALA A 22 33.17 2.38 -3.00
CA ALA A 22 32.46 2.43 -4.28
C ALA A 22 31.70 3.77 -4.42
N VAL A 23 32.22 4.68 -5.24
CA VAL A 23 31.56 5.95 -5.59
C VAL A 23 30.50 5.66 -6.67
N GLY A 24 29.44 4.92 -6.31
CA GLY A 24 28.37 4.58 -7.23
C GLY A 24 27.34 5.71 -7.37
N GLY A 25 26.53 5.66 -8.45
CA GLY A 25 25.43 6.59 -8.66
C GLY A 25 24.44 6.05 -9.67
N PHE A 26 23.18 6.49 -9.57
CA PHE A 26 22.09 6.19 -10.49
C PHE A 26 22.01 7.26 -11.57
N ALA A 27 21.68 6.89 -12.81
CA ALA A 27 21.35 7.88 -13.85
C ALA A 27 20.08 8.67 -13.48
N ALA A 28 19.94 9.88 -13.98
CA ALA A 28 18.86 10.81 -13.64
C ALA A 28 17.45 10.27 -13.95
N ASP A 29 17.33 9.37 -14.92
CA ASP A 29 16.08 8.73 -15.31
C ASP A 29 15.75 7.46 -14.51
N THR A 30 16.47 7.21 -13.41
CA THR A 30 16.19 6.11 -12.49
C THR A 30 15.14 6.55 -11.45
N GLU A 31 14.19 5.67 -11.16
CA GLU A 31 13.21 5.80 -10.10
C GLU A 31 13.61 4.92 -8.91
N VAL A 32 13.35 5.40 -7.69
CA VAL A 32 13.53 4.64 -6.44
C VAL A 32 12.17 4.45 -5.77
N MET A 33 11.92 3.25 -5.26
CA MET A 33 10.70 2.95 -4.53
C MET A 33 10.72 3.58 -3.14
N THR A 34 9.76 4.47 -2.91
CA THR A 34 9.52 5.17 -1.63
C THR A 34 8.15 4.79 -1.06
N THR A 35 7.83 5.30 0.14
CA THR A 35 6.49 5.14 0.73
C THR A 35 5.39 5.92 -0.02
N ARG A 36 5.75 6.86 -0.87
CA ARG A 36 4.83 7.58 -1.76
C ARG A 36 4.82 7.06 -3.20
N GLY A 37 5.41 5.89 -3.45
CA GLY A 37 5.50 5.25 -4.76
C GLY A 37 6.90 5.36 -5.38
N ALA A 38 6.99 5.17 -6.70
CA ALA A 38 8.21 5.31 -7.48
C ALA A 38 8.54 6.80 -7.68
N VAL A 39 9.75 7.22 -7.33
CA VAL A 39 10.19 8.61 -7.37
C VAL A 39 11.48 8.73 -8.17
N PRO A 40 11.55 9.61 -9.19
CA PRO A 40 12.80 9.90 -9.89
C PRO A 40 13.90 10.32 -8.93
N VAL A 41 15.11 9.79 -9.09
CA VAL A 41 16.24 10.07 -8.17
C VAL A 41 16.50 11.57 -8.01
N PRO A 42 16.43 12.43 -9.05
CA PRO A 42 16.60 13.86 -8.88
C PRO A 42 15.52 14.56 -8.05
N GLU A 43 14.37 13.92 -7.85
CA GLU A 43 13.22 14.45 -7.10
C GLU A 43 13.14 13.89 -5.67
N LEU A 44 14.06 13.00 -5.29
CA LEU A 44 14.19 12.53 -3.92
C LEU A 44 14.62 13.67 -3.00
N THR A 45 14.12 13.61 -1.77
CA THR A 45 14.48 14.52 -0.68
C THR A 45 14.85 13.73 0.57
N THR A 46 15.43 14.39 1.56
CA THR A 46 15.73 13.77 2.86
C THR A 46 14.49 13.43 3.69
N ASP A 47 13.33 13.96 3.31
CA ASP A 47 12.04 13.63 3.94
C ASP A 47 11.46 12.31 3.39
N ASP A 48 11.99 11.81 2.28
CA ASP A 48 11.51 10.57 1.67
C ASP A 48 11.96 9.34 2.48
N LEU A 49 11.02 8.42 2.67
CA LEU A 49 11.28 7.10 3.20
C LEU A 49 11.39 6.09 2.06
N VAL A 50 12.57 5.55 1.84
CA VAL A 50 12.85 4.56 0.81
C VAL A 50 12.77 3.14 1.35
N TYR A 51 12.44 2.18 0.49
CA TYR A 51 12.53 0.76 0.83
C TYR A 51 13.97 0.29 0.70
N ALA A 52 14.55 -0.04 1.83
CA ALA A 52 15.95 -0.46 1.96
C ALA A 52 16.04 -1.94 2.33
N LEU A 53 16.89 -2.68 1.64
CA LEU A 53 17.15 -4.10 1.81
C LEU A 53 18.49 -4.34 2.53
N ASP A 54 18.48 -5.16 3.56
CA ASP A 54 19.68 -5.89 3.99
C ASP A 54 19.77 -7.17 3.13
N PRO A 55 20.74 -7.27 2.22
CA PRO A 55 20.84 -8.40 1.30
C PRO A 55 21.15 -9.73 2.02
N THR A 56 21.81 -9.67 3.16
CA THR A 56 22.21 -10.87 3.93
C THR A 56 21.01 -11.51 4.61
N THR A 57 20.25 -10.73 5.36
CA THR A 57 19.05 -11.22 6.08
C THR A 57 17.80 -11.20 5.21
N ARG A 58 17.87 -10.53 4.04
CA ARG A 58 16.74 -10.24 3.15
C ARG A 58 15.60 -9.49 3.85
N LEU A 59 15.92 -8.78 4.92
CA LEU A 59 14.96 -7.94 5.62
C LEU A 59 14.86 -6.59 4.92
N VAL A 60 13.63 -6.16 4.64
CA VAL A 60 13.32 -4.85 4.07
C VAL A 60 12.68 -3.98 5.14
N LYS A 61 13.22 -2.78 5.30
CA LYS A 61 12.63 -1.72 6.14
C LYS A 61 12.48 -0.43 5.33
N THR A 62 11.65 0.45 5.80
CA THR A 62 11.62 1.84 5.33
C THR A 62 12.67 2.62 6.10
N LYS A 63 13.50 3.38 5.38
CA LYS A 63 14.59 4.20 5.94
C LYS A 63 14.55 5.60 5.33
N PRO A 64 14.86 6.64 6.11
CA PRO A 64 14.98 7.98 5.55
C PRO A 64 16.20 8.08 4.63
N VAL A 65 16.06 8.85 3.57
CA VAL A 65 17.19 9.26 2.73
C VAL A 65 18.04 10.22 3.55
N ARG A 66 19.35 9.95 3.64
CA ARG A 66 20.29 10.80 4.40
C ARG A 66 20.94 11.87 3.54
N ALA A 67 21.27 11.53 2.32
CA ALA A 67 21.84 12.46 1.36
C ALA A 67 21.53 12.03 -0.07
N ILE A 68 21.42 13.00 -0.95
CA ILE A 68 21.40 12.84 -2.41
C ILE A 68 22.47 13.75 -2.98
N GLU A 69 23.47 13.19 -3.64
CA GLU A 69 24.59 13.92 -4.22
C GLU A 69 24.62 13.72 -5.72
N ARG A 70 24.67 14.80 -6.47
CA ARG A 70 24.92 14.76 -7.91
C ARG A 70 26.42 14.70 -8.18
N CYS A 71 26.85 13.72 -8.96
CA CYS A 71 28.24 13.48 -9.33
C CYS A 71 28.35 13.33 -10.85
N GLU A 72 29.52 13.58 -11.40
CA GLU A 72 29.83 13.30 -12.79
C GLU A 72 30.60 11.97 -12.89
N THR A 73 30.34 11.22 -13.96
CA THR A 73 31.02 9.96 -14.28
C THR A 73 31.47 9.95 -15.75
N GLU A 74 32.56 9.26 -16.04
CA GLU A 74 33.10 9.17 -17.42
C GLU A 74 32.30 8.20 -18.31
N GLY A 75 31.39 7.44 -17.73
CA GLY A 75 30.53 6.51 -18.46
C GLY A 75 29.43 5.92 -17.58
N VAL A 76 28.52 5.21 -18.19
CA VAL A 76 27.44 4.48 -17.50
C VAL A 76 27.34 3.05 -17.99
N ILE A 77 26.90 2.17 -17.11
CA ILE A 77 26.58 0.78 -17.37
C ILE A 77 25.06 0.64 -17.41
N GLU A 78 24.54 0.22 -18.53
CA GLU A 78 23.13 -0.11 -18.69
C GLU A 78 22.94 -1.62 -18.59
N ILE A 79 22.05 -2.08 -17.69
CA ILE A 79 21.67 -3.48 -17.55
C ILE A 79 20.19 -3.57 -17.89
N ARG A 80 19.87 -4.15 -19.06
CA ARG A 80 18.53 -4.19 -19.59
C ARG A 80 18.07 -5.59 -19.87
N THR A 81 17.06 -6.04 -19.12
CA THR A 81 16.35 -7.30 -19.34
C THR A 81 14.87 -7.02 -19.64
N ARG A 82 14.11 -8.07 -19.88
CA ARG A 82 12.65 -7.93 -20.00
C ARG A 82 12.00 -7.36 -18.72
N ARG A 83 12.67 -7.45 -17.55
CA ARG A 83 12.07 -7.22 -16.22
C ARG A 83 12.87 -6.33 -15.29
N ALA A 84 14.06 -5.95 -15.67
CA ALA A 84 14.93 -5.02 -14.96
C ALA A 84 15.52 -4.05 -15.98
N ASP A 85 15.58 -2.78 -15.62
CA ASP A 85 16.20 -1.74 -16.40
C ASP A 85 16.95 -0.82 -15.45
N LEU A 86 18.28 -0.84 -15.52
CA LEU A 86 19.16 -0.12 -14.63
C LEU A 86 20.18 0.64 -15.45
N ARG A 87 20.46 1.88 -15.06
CA ARG A 87 21.58 2.67 -15.63
C ARG A 87 22.33 3.32 -14.48
N VAL A 88 23.60 2.95 -14.33
CA VAL A 88 24.40 3.29 -13.15
C VAL A 88 25.82 3.63 -13.53
N ALA A 89 26.55 4.32 -12.63
CA ALA A 89 28.00 4.55 -12.79
C ALA A 89 28.77 3.20 -12.82
N PRO A 90 29.95 3.12 -13.46
CA PRO A 90 30.75 1.88 -13.50
C PRO A 90 31.12 1.34 -12.12
N ASP A 91 31.35 2.21 -11.14
CA ASP A 91 31.67 1.81 -9.76
C ASP A 91 30.45 1.47 -8.90
N HIS A 92 29.24 1.55 -9.45
CA HIS A 92 28.02 1.28 -8.71
C HIS A 92 27.94 -0.19 -8.27
N PRO A 93 27.64 -0.50 -6.99
CA PRO A 93 27.57 -1.86 -6.50
C PRO A 93 26.31 -2.57 -7.00
N ILE A 94 26.47 -3.67 -7.71
CA ILE A 94 25.39 -4.59 -8.09
C ILE A 94 25.34 -5.70 -7.08
N VAL A 95 24.17 -5.87 -6.44
CA VAL A 95 23.92 -7.00 -5.54
C VAL A 95 23.37 -8.19 -6.34
N TYR A 96 24.01 -9.35 -6.22
CA TYR A 96 23.64 -10.53 -6.97
C TYR A 96 23.90 -11.83 -6.20
N ARG A 97 23.43 -12.92 -6.75
CA ARG A 97 23.81 -14.29 -6.37
C ARG A 97 24.05 -15.11 -7.62
N THR A 98 24.75 -16.23 -7.48
CA THR A 98 24.90 -17.20 -8.56
C THR A 98 24.11 -18.48 -8.23
N LYS A 99 23.93 -19.37 -9.22
CA LYS A 99 23.28 -20.68 -8.98
C LYS A 99 24.06 -21.53 -7.95
N ALA A 100 25.38 -21.39 -7.91
CA ALA A 100 26.25 -22.15 -7.02
C ALA A 100 26.32 -21.53 -5.61
N ILE A 101 26.05 -20.24 -5.46
CA ILE A 101 26.24 -19.50 -4.21
C ILE A 101 24.93 -18.80 -3.87
N ALA A 102 24.23 -19.33 -2.87
CA ALA A 102 22.95 -18.78 -2.41
C ALA A 102 23.09 -17.42 -1.68
N GLN A 103 24.28 -17.14 -1.13
CA GLN A 103 24.56 -15.89 -0.41
C GLN A 103 24.69 -14.72 -1.36
N PRO A 104 24.18 -13.52 -0.98
CA PRO A 104 24.35 -12.29 -1.76
C PRO A 104 25.84 -11.93 -1.91
N ARG A 105 26.19 -11.43 -3.08
CA ARG A 105 27.50 -10.87 -3.38
C ARG A 105 27.35 -9.52 -4.00
N PHE A 106 28.42 -8.74 -3.97
CA PHE A 106 28.50 -7.45 -4.61
C PHE A 106 29.63 -7.46 -5.65
N ILE A 107 29.39 -6.78 -6.75
CA ILE A 107 30.34 -6.53 -7.81
C ILE A 107 30.13 -5.10 -8.32
N ARG A 108 31.17 -4.41 -8.76
CA ARG A 108 31.00 -3.13 -9.46
C ARG A 108 30.35 -3.38 -10.81
N ALA A 109 29.49 -2.49 -11.25
CA ALA A 109 28.82 -2.63 -12.55
C ALA A 109 29.79 -2.75 -13.71
N GLY A 110 30.94 -2.03 -13.64
CA GLY A 110 32.02 -2.10 -14.63
C GLY A 110 32.77 -3.43 -14.68
N ASP A 111 32.77 -4.19 -13.57
CA ASP A 111 33.51 -5.46 -13.44
C ASP A 111 32.66 -6.68 -13.83
N LEU A 112 31.43 -6.48 -14.31
CA LEU A 112 30.55 -7.56 -14.75
C LEU A 112 31.21 -8.34 -15.92
N SER A 113 31.38 -9.65 -15.74
CA SER A 113 31.97 -10.54 -16.75
C SER A 113 30.93 -10.95 -17.77
N ASP A 114 31.22 -10.80 -19.07
CA ASP A 114 30.31 -11.07 -20.17
C ASP A 114 29.86 -12.54 -20.26
N ARG A 115 30.57 -13.46 -19.65
CA ARG A 115 30.29 -14.91 -19.68
C ARG A 115 29.51 -15.42 -18.48
N GLU A 116 29.28 -14.57 -17.44
CA GLU A 116 28.64 -14.98 -16.22
C GLU A 116 27.15 -14.66 -16.20
N TYR A 117 26.40 -15.55 -15.54
CA TYR A 117 24.99 -15.33 -15.23
C TYR A 117 24.86 -14.78 -13.80
N TYR A 118 24.27 -13.61 -13.68
CA TYR A 118 24.00 -12.92 -12.44
C TYR A 118 22.51 -13.00 -12.09
N GLN A 119 22.20 -13.50 -10.90
CA GLN A 119 20.81 -13.61 -10.44
C GLN A 119 20.52 -12.51 -9.42
N PHE A 120 19.48 -11.74 -9.67
CA PHE A 120 19.04 -10.72 -8.72
C PHE A 120 18.41 -11.33 -7.47
N ILE A 121 18.33 -10.53 -6.39
CA ILE A 121 17.58 -10.88 -5.19
C ILE A 121 16.11 -10.66 -5.47
N ASN A 122 15.32 -11.77 -5.45
CA ASN A 122 13.89 -11.77 -5.76
C ASN A 122 13.01 -12.23 -4.60
N GLN A 123 13.60 -12.42 -3.43
CA GLN A 123 12.91 -12.83 -2.21
C GLN A 123 13.36 -11.94 -1.08
N TRP A 124 12.42 -11.36 -0.38
CA TRP A 124 12.63 -10.53 0.80
C TRP A 124 11.46 -10.66 1.77
N ARG A 125 11.64 -10.18 2.98
CA ARG A 125 10.64 -10.15 4.03
C ARG A 125 10.55 -8.77 4.66
N ARG A 126 9.38 -8.46 5.16
CA ARG A 126 9.12 -7.31 6.03
C ARG A 126 9.01 -7.79 7.47
N PRO A 127 9.26 -6.94 8.47
CA PRO A 127 8.90 -7.24 9.85
C PRO A 127 7.41 -7.65 9.93
N PRO A 128 7.07 -8.68 10.72
CA PRO A 128 5.69 -9.08 10.92
C PRO A 128 4.89 -7.96 11.59
N ARG A 129 3.60 -7.89 11.28
CA ARG A 129 2.60 -7.05 11.97
C ARG A 129 1.45 -7.92 12.38
N GLU A 130 0.91 -7.64 13.58
CA GLU A 130 -0.28 -8.34 14.06
C GLU A 130 -1.50 -7.97 13.22
N PRO A 131 -2.40 -8.93 12.98
CA PRO A 131 -3.63 -8.66 12.24
C PRO A 131 -4.57 -7.79 13.11
N ARG A 132 -5.16 -6.79 12.52
CA ARG A 132 -6.28 -6.06 13.14
C ARG A 132 -7.50 -6.96 13.16
N SER A 133 -8.19 -7.03 14.28
CA SER A 133 -9.47 -7.75 14.40
C SER A 133 -10.65 -6.88 13.93
N GLU A 134 -10.59 -5.59 14.22
CA GLU A 134 -11.66 -4.62 13.97
C GLU A 134 -11.11 -3.33 13.33
N ILE A 135 -11.99 -2.64 12.61
CA ILE A 135 -11.79 -1.27 12.14
C ILE A 135 -12.97 -0.43 12.62
N ASP A 136 -12.67 0.63 13.35
CA ASP A 136 -13.61 1.64 13.80
C ASP A 136 -13.45 2.89 12.92
N ILE A 137 -14.50 3.29 12.20
CA ILE A 137 -14.43 4.44 11.31
C ILE A 137 -14.33 5.77 12.03
N THR A 138 -14.62 5.81 13.32
CA THR A 138 -14.48 7.02 14.13
C THR A 138 -13.02 7.41 14.35
N ASP A 139 -12.07 6.49 14.09
CA ASP A 139 -10.64 6.78 14.06
C ASP A 139 -10.23 7.67 12.86
N PHE A 140 -11.07 7.74 11.83
CA PHE A 140 -10.74 8.42 10.57
C PHE A 140 -11.49 9.73 10.35
N THR A 141 -12.48 10.06 11.19
CA THR A 141 -13.29 11.27 11.01
C THR A 141 -13.93 11.72 12.32
N ASP A 142 -14.12 13.04 12.49
CA ASP A 142 -14.90 13.67 13.56
C ASP A 142 -16.22 14.25 13.04
N GLU A 143 -16.54 14.04 11.77
CA GLU A 143 -17.73 14.59 11.12
C GLU A 143 -18.98 13.72 11.32
N TYR A 144 -19.14 13.16 12.50
CA TYR A 144 -20.28 12.30 12.86
C TYR A 144 -20.95 12.70 14.17
N GLN A 145 -22.12 12.12 14.40
CA GLN A 145 -22.81 12.00 15.66
C GLN A 145 -23.05 10.54 15.97
N ALA A 146 -22.72 10.11 17.18
CA ALA A 146 -23.06 8.77 17.64
C ALA A 146 -24.50 8.76 18.16
N CYS A 147 -25.24 7.72 17.78
CA CYS A 147 -26.63 7.50 18.15
C CYS A 147 -26.73 6.23 19.01
N VAL A 148 -27.10 6.39 20.27
CA VAL A 148 -27.23 5.32 21.24
C VAL A 148 -28.71 5.06 21.49
N THR A 149 -29.20 3.86 21.15
CA THR A 149 -30.57 3.44 21.46
C THR A 149 -30.59 2.56 22.71
N ARG A 150 -31.67 2.66 23.49
CA ARG A 150 -31.90 1.80 24.63
C ARG A 150 -33.40 1.62 24.91
N SER A 151 -33.78 0.42 25.25
CA SER A 151 -35.18 0.02 25.52
C SER A 151 -35.69 0.51 26.86
N VAL A 152 -34.86 1.14 27.71
CA VAL A 152 -35.27 1.64 29.03
C VAL A 152 -35.77 3.08 28.99
N HIS A 153 -36.52 3.48 30.07
CA HIS A 153 -36.99 4.87 30.21
C HIS A 153 -35.82 5.87 30.14
N GLY A 154 -36.08 7.02 29.52
CA GLY A 154 -35.06 8.05 29.30
C GLY A 154 -34.43 8.60 30.57
N HIS A 155 -35.16 8.64 31.71
CA HIS A 155 -34.61 9.02 32.99
C HIS A 155 -33.54 8.01 33.47
N THR A 156 -33.82 6.72 33.36
CA THR A 156 -32.89 5.65 33.73
C THR A 156 -31.60 5.71 32.90
N PHE A 157 -31.74 5.95 31.57
CA PHE A 157 -30.57 6.09 30.70
C PHE A 157 -29.68 7.28 31.10
N ARG A 158 -30.30 8.46 31.31
CA ARG A 158 -29.55 9.67 31.72
C ARG A 158 -28.86 9.52 33.07
N ALA A 159 -29.53 8.86 34.04
CA ALA A 159 -28.96 8.61 35.36
C ALA A 159 -27.78 7.62 35.35
N ALA A 160 -27.65 6.85 34.29
CA ALA A 160 -26.56 5.88 34.10
C ALA A 160 -25.39 6.42 33.26
N LEU A 161 -25.52 7.65 32.70
CA LEU A 161 -24.43 8.28 31.96
C LEU A 161 -23.29 8.69 32.93
N PRO A 162 -22.03 8.57 32.51
CA PRO A 162 -20.89 9.11 33.24
C PRO A 162 -21.02 10.63 33.48
N ASP A 163 -20.36 11.14 34.52
CA ASP A 163 -20.31 12.58 34.78
C ASP A 163 -19.69 13.31 33.58
N GLY A 164 -20.38 14.33 33.11
CA GLY A 164 -19.96 15.14 31.97
C GLY A 164 -20.29 14.49 30.58
N CYS A 165 -20.91 13.33 30.56
CA CYS A 165 -21.39 12.71 29.32
C CYS A 165 -22.85 13.13 29.02
N GLU A 166 -23.01 14.22 28.27
CA GLU A 166 -24.34 14.75 27.96
C GLU A 166 -24.69 14.55 26.49
N PRO A 167 -25.91 14.03 26.17
CA PRO A 167 -26.35 13.95 24.78
C PRO A 167 -26.70 15.34 24.26
N ILE A 168 -26.33 15.65 23.01
CA ILE A 168 -26.69 16.91 22.33
C ILE A 168 -28.22 17.01 22.19
N TYR A 169 -28.88 15.90 21.87
CA TYR A 169 -30.33 15.80 21.79
C TYR A 169 -30.81 14.35 21.83
N ARG A 170 -32.12 14.19 21.94
CA ARG A 170 -32.81 12.91 21.85
C ARG A 170 -33.81 12.91 20.69
N SER A 171 -33.78 11.88 19.90
CA SER A 171 -34.77 11.60 18.85
C SER A 171 -35.48 10.29 19.11
N ARG A 172 -36.78 10.22 18.79
CA ARG A 172 -37.54 8.95 18.87
C ARG A 172 -37.00 7.87 17.93
N ASN A 173 -36.45 8.28 16.80
CA ASN A 173 -36.05 7.36 15.72
C ASN A 173 -34.59 6.89 15.85
N VAL A 174 -33.71 7.66 16.49
CA VAL A 174 -32.26 7.36 16.51
C VAL A 174 -31.68 7.31 17.93
N GLY A 175 -32.51 7.49 18.98
CA GLY A 175 -32.06 7.44 20.36
C GLY A 175 -31.41 8.74 20.85
N TYR A 176 -30.41 8.62 21.71
CA TYR A 176 -29.60 9.70 22.26
C TYR A 176 -28.41 9.96 21.36
N CYS A 177 -28.22 11.21 20.99
CA CYS A 177 -27.14 11.59 20.06
C CYS A 177 -26.06 12.36 20.80
N PHE A 178 -24.82 11.95 20.56
CA PHE A 178 -23.62 12.53 21.11
C PHE A 178 -22.74 13.07 19.98
N ASP A 179 -22.00 14.16 20.23
CA ASP A 179 -20.96 14.58 19.29
C ASP A 179 -19.76 13.64 19.30
N ALA A 180 -18.88 13.80 18.32
CA ALA A 180 -17.71 12.94 18.16
C ALA A 180 -16.76 12.98 19.36
N GLU A 181 -16.55 14.19 19.95
CA GLU A 181 -15.66 14.37 21.11
C GLU A 181 -16.20 13.63 22.33
N THR A 182 -17.47 13.86 22.67
CA THR A 182 -18.14 13.19 23.77
C THR A 182 -18.16 11.67 23.56
N PHE A 183 -18.50 11.23 22.34
CA PHE A 183 -18.52 9.81 22.05
C PHE A 183 -17.16 9.17 22.19
N LYS A 184 -16.09 9.72 21.62
CA LYS A 184 -14.73 9.19 21.76
C LYS A 184 -14.27 9.10 23.22
N ARG A 185 -14.63 10.08 24.02
CA ARG A 185 -14.27 10.11 25.45
C ARG A 185 -14.95 9.03 26.26
N TYR A 186 -16.21 8.71 25.95
CA TYR A 186 -17.07 7.78 26.72
C TYR A 186 -17.54 6.60 25.91
N GLN A 187 -16.81 6.22 24.85
CA GLN A 187 -17.24 5.19 23.89
C GLN A 187 -17.54 3.86 24.58
N THR A 188 -16.64 3.40 25.44
CA THR A 188 -16.79 2.10 26.13
C THR A 188 -18.03 2.09 27.02
N GLU A 189 -18.27 3.18 27.77
CA GLU A 189 -19.42 3.28 28.65
C GLU A 189 -20.74 3.39 27.85
N LEU A 190 -20.73 4.18 26.77
CA LEU A 190 -21.91 4.33 25.92
C LEU A 190 -22.26 3.04 25.17
N GLU A 191 -21.28 2.27 24.74
CA GLU A 191 -21.46 0.95 24.15
C GLU A 191 -22.00 -0.05 25.18
N ALA A 192 -21.52 0.00 26.41
CA ALA A 192 -22.03 -0.86 27.48
C ALA A 192 -23.45 -0.49 27.93
N LEU A 193 -23.83 0.77 27.84
CA LEU A 193 -25.14 1.28 28.23
C LEU A 193 -26.20 1.11 27.15
N GLY A 194 -25.83 1.16 25.88
CA GLY A 194 -26.75 1.11 24.74
C GLY A 194 -27.14 -0.30 24.33
N ASP A 195 -28.36 -0.50 23.84
CA ASP A 195 -28.75 -1.72 23.16
C ASP A 195 -28.14 -1.76 21.76
N THR A 196 -28.07 -0.61 21.10
CA THR A 196 -27.34 -0.42 19.82
C THR A 196 -26.64 0.94 19.82
N VAL A 197 -25.47 0.98 19.19
CA VAL A 197 -24.72 2.19 18.91
C VAL A 197 -24.44 2.24 17.42
N ALA A 198 -24.73 3.38 16.80
CA ALA A 198 -24.50 3.62 15.39
C ALA A 198 -24.07 5.07 15.18
N VAL A 199 -23.50 5.39 14.02
CA VAL A 199 -23.06 6.76 13.71
C VAL A 199 -23.80 7.30 12.48
N ARG A 200 -23.91 8.63 12.40
CA ARG A 200 -24.48 9.32 11.25
C ARG A 200 -23.76 10.63 10.99
N ALA A 201 -23.95 11.22 9.83
CA ALA A 201 -23.52 12.59 9.59
C ALA A 201 -24.26 13.56 10.53
N LYS A 202 -23.65 14.70 10.89
CA LYS A 202 -24.22 15.73 11.78
C LYS A 202 -25.65 16.17 11.37
N ARG A 203 -25.93 16.17 10.06
CA ARG A 203 -27.28 16.48 9.50
C ARG A 203 -27.91 15.26 8.80
N GLY A 204 -27.37 14.07 8.98
CA GLY A 204 -27.88 12.84 8.36
C GLY A 204 -29.08 12.27 9.14
N HIS A 205 -29.92 11.51 8.46
CA HIS A 205 -31.13 10.93 9.06
C HIS A 205 -31.00 9.44 9.39
N HIS A 206 -30.05 8.74 8.75
CA HIS A 206 -29.92 7.29 8.87
C HIS A 206 -28.61 6.91 9.58
N PRO A 207 -28.71 6.40 10.83
CA PRO A 207 -27.55 5.81 11.51
C PRO A 207 -27.01 4.63 10.73
N GLN A 208 -25.69 4.47 10.75
CA GLN A 208 -24.97 3.41 10.05
C GLN A 208 -24.03 2.69 11.03
N PRO A 209 -23.67 1.44 10.77
CA PRO A 209 -22.60 0.78 11.50
C PRO A 209 -21.29 1.59 11.44
N TYR A 210 -20.47 1.48 12.47
CA TYR A 210 -19.22 2.23 12.55
C TYR A 210 -18.01 1.36 12.91
N ARG A 211 -18.26 0.17 13.46
CA ARG A 211 -17.23 -0.81 13.83
C ARG A 211 -17.46 -2.09 13.05
N PHE A 212 -16.41 -2.61 12.45
CA PHE A 212 -16.46 -3.73 11.52
C PHE A 212 -15.38 -4.75 11.80
N ASP A 213 -15.67 -6.00 11.48
CA ASP A 213 -14.62 -6.99 11.24
C ASP A 213 -13.61 -6.43 10.24
N ALA A 214 -12.33 -6.45 10.61
CA ALA A 214 -11.30 -5.79 9.80
C ALA A 214 -11.19 -6.40 8.39
N ASP A 215 -11.29 -7.72 8.26
CA ASP A 215 -11.19 -8.38 6.97
C ASP A 215 -12.38 -8.02 6.06
N ALA A 216 -13.57 -7.86 6.62
CA ALA A 216 -14.74 -7.43 5.87
C ALA A 216 -14.58 -5.97 5.39
N PHE A 217 -14.15 -5.07 6.27
CA PHE A 217 -13.96 -3.67 5.89
C PHE A 217 -12.83 -3.49 4.85
N ILE A 218 -11.73 -4.25 4.98
CA ILE A 218 -10.63 -4.26 4.00
C ILE A 218 -11.13 -4.71 2.62
N GLN A 219 -12.00 -5.74 2.56
CA GLN A 219 -12.60 -6.18 1.30
C GLN A 219 -13.54 -5.11 0.72
N PHE A 220 -14.33 -4.45 1.56
CA PHE A 220 -15.19 -3.34 1.14
C PHE A 220 -14.36 -2.20 0.53
N ILE A 221 -13.26 -1.80 1.17
CA ILE A 221 -12.34 -0.80 0.65
C ILE A 221 -11.75 -1.25 -0.70
N GLY A 222 -11.34 -2.51 -0.83
CA GLY A 222 -10.81 -3.05 -2.10
C GLY A 222 -11.83 -2.96 -3.24
N TRP A 223 -13.07 -3.39 -3.01
CA TRP A 223 -14.15 -3.25 -3.99
C TRP A 223 -14.50 -1.81 -4.31
N PHE A 224 -14.50 -0.93 -3.29
CA PHE A 224 -14.78 0.48 -3.51
C PHE A 224 -13.65 1.17 -4.30
N VAL A 225 -12.41 0.87 -4.06
CA VAL A 225 -11.27 1.45 -4.80
C VAL A 225 -11.31 1.05 -6.26
N SER A 226 -11.66 -0.20 -6.57
CA SER A 226 -11.74 -0.68 -7.95
C SER A 226 -13.05 -0.27 -8.65
N GLU A 227 -14.19 -0.64 -8.09
CA GLU A 227 -15.50 -0.59 -8.76
C GLU A 227 -16.46 0.45 -8.13
N GLY A 228 -15.97 1.21 -7.15
CA GLY A 228 -16.81 2.11 -6.37
C GLY A 228 -17.02 3.48 -7.02
N SER A 229 -18.17 4.09 -6.73
CA SER A 229 -18.45 5.50 -7.05
C SER A 229 -19.27 6.16 -5.94
N ILE A 230 -19.19 7.50 -5.88
CA ILE A 230 -19.98 8.32 -4.96
C ILE A 230 -20.79 9.31 -5.78
N HIS A 231 -22.09 9.15 -5.75
CA HIS A 231 -23.04 10.08 -6.38
C HIS A 231 -23.55 11.06 -5.32
N ARG A 232 -23.34 12.36 -5.55
CA ARG A 232 -23.75 13.42 -4.61
C ARG A 232 -24.82 14.28 -5.26
N SER A 233 -25.80 14.70 -4.47
CA SER A 233 -26.65 15.80 -4.83
C SER A 233 -25.93 17.12 -4.47
N PRO A 234 -25.74 18.05 -5.42
CA PRO A 234 -25.13 19.36 -5.11
C PRO A 234 -25.91 20.16 -4.07
N ASP A 235 -27.23 20.01 -4.08
CA ASP A 235 -28.17 20.82 -3.28
C ASP A 235 -28.62 20.15 -1.98
N ARG A 236 -28.18 18.91 -1.73
CA ARG A 236 -28.57 18.14 -0.54
C ARG A 236 -27.35 17.47 0.08
N GLU A 237 -27.29 17.45 1.40
CA GLU A 237 -26.30 16.68 2.15
C GLU A 237 -26.61 15.17 2.05
N THR A 238 -26.67 14.65 0.82
CA THR A 238 -26.90 13.24 0.52
C THR A 238 -25.77 12.71 -0.35
N ALA A 239 -25.41 11.47 -0.13
CA ALA A 239 -24.49 10.74 -0.99
C ALA A 239 -24.99 9.30 -1.13
N GLU A 240 -24.91 8.77 -2.32
CA GLU A 240 -25.12 7.37 -2.63
C GLU A 240 -23.76 6.75 -2.96
N ILE A 241 -23.39 5.72 -2.23
CA ILE A 241 -22.22 4.91 -2.45
C ILE A 241 -22.64 3.72 -3.30
N GLN A 242 -21.96 3.50 -4.41
CA GLN A 242 -22.26 2.41 -5.33
C GLN A 242 -21.01 1.59 -5.60
N ILE A 243 -21.15 0.27 -5.66
CA ILE A 243 -20.16 -0.68 -6.17
C ILE A 243 -20.76 -1.36 -7.40
N ALA A 244 -20.18 -1.11 -8.56
CA ALA A 244 -20.60 -1.72 -9.82
C ALA A 244 -20.02 -3.12 -9.95
N GLN A 245 -20.82 -4.13 -10.25
CA GLN A 245 -20.34 -5.46 -10.53
C GLN A 245 -21.42 -6.32 -11.23
N GLU A 246 -21.06 -6.87 -12.39
CA GLU A 246 -21.96 -7.72 -13.18
C GLU A 246 -21.60 -9.21 -13.11
N LYS A 247 -20.34 -9.55 -12.80
CA LYS A 247 -19.88 -10.95 -12.73
C LYS A 247 -20.56 -11.72 -11.58
N PRO A 248 -21.30 -12.80 -11.87
CA PRO A 248 -22.11 -13.50 -10.85
C PRO A 248 -21.31 -14.01 -9.64
N LYS A 249 -20.06 -14.42 -9.87
CA LYS A 249 -19.16 -14.88 -8.79
C LYS A 249 -18.89 -13.75 -7.80
N HIS A 250 -18.49 -12.58 -8.30
CA HIS A 250 -18.14 -11.44 -7.46
C HIS A 250 -19.37 -10.83 -6.80
N ARG A 251 -20.52 -10.81 -7.49
CA ARG A 251 -21.79 -10.37 -6.89
C ARG A 251 -22.17 -11.17 -5.64
N ARG A 252 -22.02 -12.50 -5.67
CA ARG A 252 -22.29 -13.33 -4.47
C ARG A 252 -21.36 -12.94 -3.31
N THR A 253 -20.09 -12.74 -3.59
CA THR A 253 -19.12 -12.31 -2.58
C THR A 253 -19.46 -10.94 -2.00
N ILE A 254 -19.80 -9.95 -2.85
CA ILE A 254 -20.13 -8.59 -2.42
C ILE A 254 -21.44 -8.57 -1.62
N ARG A 255 -22.46 -9.36 -2.00
CA ARG A 255 -23.72 -9.46 -1.24
C ARG A 255 -23.46 -9.97 0.18
N SER A 256 -22.75 -11.10 0.31
CA SER A 256 -22.37 -11.66 1.62
C SER A 256 -21.50 -10.69 2.43
N LEU A 257 -20.66 -9.90 1.76
CA LEU A 257 -19.85 -8.87 2.41
C LEU A 257 -20.73 -7.76 3.00
N PHE A 258 -21.71 -7.25 2.26
CA PHE A 258 -22.62 -6.21 2.76
C PHE A 258 -23.51 -6.72 3.91
N GLU A 259 -23.97 -7.98 3.84
CA GLU A 259 -24.67 -8.63 4.96
C GLU A 259 -23.80 -8.65 6.23
N LYS A 260 -22.52 -9.00 6.09
CA LYS A 260 -21.56 -9.04 7.21
C LYS A 260 -21.26 -7.64 7.76
N LEU A 261 -21.21 -6.62 6.89
CA LEU A 261 -20.98 -5.24 7.30
C LEU A 261 -22.22 -4.56 7.90
N GLY A 262 -23.41 -5.14 7.72
CA GLY A 262 -24.66 -4.62 8.26
C GLY A 262 -25.17 -3.36 7.54
N PHE A 263 -24.77 -3.13 6.28
CA PHE A 263 -25.35 -2.07 5.46
C PHE A 263 -26.67 -2.54 4.82
N ASP A 264 -27.66 -1.66 4.87
CA ASP A 264 -28.90 -1.85 4.10
C ASP A 264 -28.66 -1.37 2.65
N VAL A 265 -28.49 -2.33 1.74
CA VAL A 265 -28.10 -2.07 0.36
C VAL A 265 -29.22 -2.39 -0.62
N SER A 266 -29.39 -1.53 -1.61
CA SER A 266 -30.15 -1.83 -2.82
C SER A 266 -29.27 -2.67 -3.74
N ASP A 267 -29.76 -3.84 -4.14
CA ASP A 267 -29.09 -4.79 -5.03
C ASP A 267 -29.86 -4.87 -6.35
N ASN A 268 -29.31 -4.31 -7.41
CA ASN A 268 -29.81 -4.44 -8.78
C ASN A 268 -28.82 -5.24 -9.64
N ASP A 269 -29.19 -5.65 -10.85
CA ASP A 269 -28.38 -6.55 -11.68
C ASP A 269 -26.96 -6.04 -12.00
N ARG A 270 -26.70 -4.74 -11.83
CA ARG A 270 -25.43 -4.11 -12.22
C ARG A 270 -24.61 -3.60 -11.04
N SER A 271 -25.25 -3.33 -9.90
CA SER A 271 -24.58 -2.67 -8.78
C SER A 271 -25.26 -2.93 -7.45
N PHE A 272 -24.50 -2.65 -6.39
CA PHE A 272 -24.97 -2.53 -5.01
C PHE A 272 -24.86 -1.06 -4.61
N SER A 273 -25.91 -0.51 -3.96
CA SER A 273 -25.83 0.88 -3.49
C SER A 273 -26.49 1.07 -2.12
N PHE A 274 -25.98 2.06 -1.38
CA PHE A 274 -26.57 2.52 -0.13
C PHE A 274 -26.39 4.02 0.04
N GLY A 275 -27.35 4.64 0.74
CA GLY A 275 -27.34 6.08 0.99
C GLY A 275 -26.67 6.42 2.32
N SER A 276 -25.56 7.16 2.29
CA SER A 276 -24.93 7.73 3.50
C SER A 276 -24.02 8.91 3.18
N TYR A 277 -24.38 10.08 3.68
CA TYR A 277 -23.51 11.25 3.55
C TYR A 277 -22.18 11.07 4.30
N LEU A 278 -22.22 10.49 5.51
CA LEU A 278 -21.03 10.20 6.31
C LEU A 278 -20.04 9.33 5.54
N TYR A 279 -20.49 8.17 5.01
CA TYR A 279 -19.64 7.28 4.24
C TYR A 279 -19.20 7.88 2.92
N GLY A 280 -20.02 8.71 2.29
CA GLY A 280 -19.61 9.44 1.09
C GLY A 280 -18.45 10.41 1.36
N GLN A 281 -18.44 11.09 2.51
CA GLN A 281 -17.31 11.96 2.91
C GLN A 281 -16.09 11.15 3.32
N LEU A 282 -16.30 10.12 4.15
CA LEU A 282 -15.23 9.25 4.61
C LEU A 282 -14.50 8.57 3.44
N LEU A 283 -15.22 7.93 2.53
CA LEU A 283 -14.63 7.24 1.38
C LEU A 283 -13.93 8.20 0.41
N LYS A 284 -14.48 9.42 0.24
CA LYS A 284 -13.78 10.47 -0.51
C LYS A 284 -12.44 10.82 0.14
N GLN A 285 -12.41 10.97 1.45
CA GLN A 285 -11.20 11.29 2.21
C GLN A 285 -10.20 10.15 2.14
N LEU A 286 -10.61 8.92 2.34
CA LEU A 286 -9.75 7.73 2.40
C LEU A 286 -9.28 7.28 1.01
N CYS A 287 -10.19 7.25 0.03
CA CYS A 287 -9.96 6.57 -1.25
C CYS A 287 -10.01 7.47 -2.49
N GLY A 288 -10.33 8.76 -2.33
CA GLY A 288 -10.53 9.67 -3.46
C GLY A 288 -11.95 9.60 -4.06
N LEU A 289 -12.31 10.60 -4.85
CA LEU A 289 -13.66 10.73 -5.43
C LEU A 289 -13.77 10.17 -6.84
N ARG A 290 -12.79 10.49 -7.70
CA ARG A 290 -12.77 10.12 -9.11
C ARG A 290 -11.78 9.01 -9.36
N SER A 291 -11.90 8.30 -10.47
CA SER A 291 -10.95 7.24 -10.85
C SER A 291 -9.50 7.73 -10.92
N ALA A 292 -9.26 8.98 -11.34
CA ALA A 292 -7.93 9.56 -11.36
C ALA A 292 -7.38 9.97 -9.98
N ASP A 293 -8.26 10.12 -8.97
CA ASP A 293 -7.88 10.52 -7.60
C ASP A 293 -7.81 9.31 -6.64
N ARG A 294 -7.98 8.10 -7.15
CA ARG A 294 -8.01 6.87 -6.34
C ARG A 294 -6.70 6.65 -5.62
N ARG A 295 -6.80 6.16 -4.37
CA ARG A 295 -5.67 5.79 -3.52
C ARG A 295 -6.08 4.75 -2.50
N LEU A 296 -5.12 4.09 -1.91
CA LEU A 296 -5.33 3.24 -0.74
C LEU A 296 -5.29 4.09 0.54
N PRO A 297 -6.16 3.80 1.52
CA PRO A 297 -6.11 4.48 2.83
C PRO A 297 -4.80 4.21 3.57
N GLU A 298 -4.34 5.18 4.38
CA GLU A 298 -3.08 5.06 5.13
C GLU A 298 -3.05 3.86 6.09
N PHE A 299 -4.18 3.48 6.69
CA PHE A 299 -4.23 2.32 7.59
C PHE A 299 -3.80 1.00 6.92
N VAL A 300 -3.85 0.91 5.58
CA VAL A 300 -3.39 -0.27 4.82
C VAL A 300 -1.94 -0.62 5.11
N TRP A 301 -1.12 0.39 5.40
CA TRP A 301 0.30 0.20 5.64
C TRP A 301 0.62 -0.35 7.03
N GLU A 302 -0.36 -0.36 7.92
CA GLU A 302 -0.28 -0.94 9.26
C GLU A 302 -0.84 -2.37 9.33
N LEU A 303 -1.55 -2.81 8.31
CA LEU A 303 -2.15 -4.13 8.24
C LEU A 303 -1.10 -5.25 8.23
N SER A 304 -1.49 -6.42 8.76
CA SER A 304 -0.70 -7.63 8.62
C SER A 304 -0.52 -8.03 7.15
N ARG A 305 0.55 -8.78 6.87
CA ARG A 305 0.81 -9.28 5.51
C ARG A 305 -0.36 -10.08 4.92
N ARG A 306 -1.06 -10.84 5.77
CA ARG A 306 -2.27 -11.59 5.39
C ARG A 306 -3.38 -10.64 4.91
N GLN A 307 -3.64 -9.57 5.66
CA GLN A 307 -4.68 -8.58 5.36
C GLN A 307 -4.33 -7.73 4.14
N GLN A 308 -3.07 -7.34 3.98
CA GLN A 308 -2.60 -6.68 2.77
C GLN A 308 -2.75 -7.57 1.52
N ARG A 309 -2.51 -8.88 1.67
CA ARG A 309 -2.75 -9.84 0.59
C ARG A 309 -4.24 -9.97 0.26
N LEU A 310 -5.10 -10.01 1.29
CA LEU A 310 -6.55 -10.01 1.10
C LEU A 310 -7.00 -8.79 0.28
N LEU A 311 -6.53 -7.59 0.62
CA LEU A 311 -6.81 -6.38 -0.13
C LEU A 311 -6.35 -6.49 -1.59
N LEU A 312 -5.12 -6.94 -1.82
CA LEU A 312 -4.56 -7.08 -3.18
C LEU A 312 -5.38 -8.06 -4.04
N GLU A 313 -5.85 -9.18 -3.48
CA GLU A 313 -6.68 -10.12 -4.23
C GLU A 313 -8.03 -9.48 -4.61
N VAL A 314 -8.66 -8.72 -3.71
CA VAL A 314 -9.91 -8.02 -4.01
C VAL A 314 -9.70 -6.96 -5.10
N LEU A 315 -8.63 -6.19 -5.02
CA LEU A 315 -8.29 -5.21 -6.07
C LEU A 315 -8.15 -5.89 -7.44
N LEU A 316 -7.46 -7.04 -7.50
CA LEU A 316 -7.30 -7.80 -8.72
C LEU A 316 -8.60 -8.46 -9.22
N ASP A 317 -9.51 -8.82 -8.33
CA ASP A 317 -10.85 -9.32 -8.68
C ASP A 317 -11.72 -8.21 -9.33
N GLY A 318 -11.52 -6.94 -8.94
CA GLY A 318 -12.16 -5.78 -9.57
C GLY A 318 -11.51 -5.40 -10.90
N ASP A 319 -10.43 -4.64 -10.84
CA ASP A 319 -9.74 -4.03 -11.99
C ASP A 319 -8.55 -4.85 -12.50
N GLY A 320 -8.42 -6.11 -12.13
CA GLY A 320 -7.37 -6.99 -12.62
C GLY A 320 -7.82 -7.91 -13.76
N ASN A 321 -6.82 -8.61 -14.35
CA ASN A 321 -7.06 -9.67 -15.32
C ASN A 321 -6.48 -11.02 -14.84
N GLU A 322 -6.71 -12.07 -15.64
CA GLU A 322 -6.21 -13.44 -15.36
C GLU A 322 -4.68 -13.53 -15.25
N GLN A 323 -3.96 -12.63 -15.91
CA GLN A 323 -2.50 -12.55 -15.87
C GLN A 323 -2.02 -11.75 -14.64
N ARG A 324 -2.92 -11.37 -13.71
CA ARG A 324 -2.65 -10.57 -12.53
C ARG A 324 -2.02 -9.21 -12.86
N THR A 325 -2.56 -8.56 -13.86
CA THR A 325 -2.26 -7.17 -14.20
C THR A 325 -3.40 -6.31 -13.69
N TYR A 326 -3.09 -5.33 -12.84
CA TYR A 326 -4.04 -4.34 -12.34
C TYR A 326 -4.01 -3.10 -13.23
N TYR A 327 -5.18 -2.51 -13.48
CA TYR A 327 -5.34 -1.34 -14.34
C TYR A 327 -5.89 -0.15 -13.56
N THR A 328 -5.32 1.03 -13.74
CA THR A 328 -5.82 2.26 -13.11
C THR A 328 -5.45 3.50 -13.93
N ALA A 329 -6.25 4.56 -13.78
CA ALA A 329 -5.96 5.89 -14.30
C ALA A 329 -5.33 6.82 -13.24
N SER A 330 -5.21 6.37 -11.98
CA SER A 330 -4.67 7.17 -10.88
C SER A 330 -3.16 6.96 -10.73
N ASP A 331 -2.41 8.04 -10.79
CA ASP A 331 -0.97 8.05 -10.53
C ASP A 331 -0.68 7.67 -9.06
N GLN A 332 -1.50 8.13 -8.11
CA GLN A 332 -1.35 7.78 -6.71
C GLN A 332 -1.59 6.28 -6.48
N LEU A 333 -2.66 5.73 -7.05
CA LEU A 333 -3.00 4.32 -6.86
C LEU A 333 -1.96 3.38 -7.49
N VAL A 334 -1.32 3.78 -8.60
CA VAL A 334 -0.15 3.05 -9.12
C VAL A 334 0.93 2.93 -8.06
N GLY A 335 1.33 4.06 -7.46
CA GLY A 335 2.33 4.10 -6.39
C GLY A 335 1.96 3.21 -5.20
N ASP A 336 0.68 3.28 -4.78
CA ASP A 336 0.16 2.49 -3.67
C ASP A 336 0.19 0.98 -3.97
N ILE A 337 -0.17 0.55 -5.18
CA ILE A 337 -0.14 -0.87 -5.55
C ILE A 337 1.30 -1.37 -5.72
N LEU A 338 2.21 -0.56 -6.27
CA LEU A 338 3.63 -0.90 -6.30
C LEU A 338 4.20 -1.08 -4.90
N ARG A 339 3.86 -0.18 -3.98
CA ARG A 339 4.19 -0.27 -2.55
C ARG A 339 3.60 -1.54 -1.93
N LEU A 340 2.32 -1.84 -2.17
CA LEU A 340 1.65 -3.03 -1.66
C LEU A 340 2.32 -4.31 -2.17
N CYS A 341 2.71 -4.37 -3.45
CA CYS A 341 3.50 -5.46 -3.99
C CYS A 341 4.81 -5.64 -3.22
N LEU A 342 5.55 -4.54 -2.98
CA LEU A 342 6.82 -4.57 -2.26
C LEU A 342 6.65 -5.02 -0.81
N GLU A 343 5.62 -4.56 -0.10
CA GLU A 343 5.25 -5.02 1.26
C GLU A 343 4.97 -6.53 1.29
N LEU A 344 4.39 -7.07 0.24
CA LEU A 344 4.04 -8.49 0.08
C LEU A 344 5.18 -9.37 -0.44
N GLY A 345 6.35 -8.81 -0.69
CA GLY A 345 7.48 -9.56 -1.26
C GLY A 345 7.30 -9.88 -2.75
N ILE A 346 6.51 -9.07 -3.46
CA ILE A 346 6.30 -9.14 -4.89
C ILE A 346 7.12 -8.04 -5.56
N LYS A 347 7.89 -8.37 -6.58
CA LYS A 347 8.67 -7.38 -7.32
C LYS A 347 7.74 -6.38 -8.01
N PRO A 348 7.81 -5.07 -7.69
CA PRO A 348 6.98 -4.07 -8.32
C PRO A 348 7.39 -3.89 -9.79
N ARG A 349 6.40 -3.79 -10.67
CA ARG A 349 6.60 -3.50 -12.09
C ARG A 349 5.36 -2.84 -12.67
N TYR A 350 5.55 -1.82 -13.48
CA TYR A 350 4.46 -1.16 -14.18
C TYR A 350 4.81 -0.82 -15.63
N SER A 351 3.80 -0.45 -16.39
CA SER A 351 3.91 0.26 -17.67
C SER A 351 2.75 1.23 -17.82
N SER A 352 2.91 2.24 -18.64
CA SER A 352 1.83 3.14 -19.02
C SER A 352 1.50 2.96 -20.51
N ARG A 353 0.21 2.91 -20.83
CA ARG A 353 -0.26 2.86 -22.20
C ARG A 353 -1.54 3.67 -22.35
N ARG A 354 -1.51 4.69 -23.21
CA ARG A 354 -2.67 5.55 -23.54
C ARG A 354 -3.35 6.15 -22.30
N GLY A 355 -2.56 6.62 -21.32
CA GLY A 355 -3.07 7.23 -20.10
C GLY A 355 -3.63 6.24 -19.06
N THR A 356 -3.44 4.94 -19.29
CA THR A 356 -3.79 3.89 -18.31
C THR A 356 -2.52 3.21 -17.82
N TRP A 357 -2.38 3.11 -16.50
CA TRP A 357 -1.33 2.39 -15.84
C TRP A 357 -1.65 0.89 -15.77
N GLN A 358 -0.63 0.09 -15.91
CA GLN A 358 -0.67 -1.38 -15.79
C GLN A 358 0.36 -1.81 -14.76
N VAL A 359 -0.09 -2.32 -13.61
CA VAL A 359 0.79 -2.86 -12.57
C VAL A 359 0.78 -4.38 -12.66
N PHE A 360 1.95 -4.98 -12.80
CA PHE A 360 2.10 -6.43 -12.98
C PHE A 360 2.37 -7.11 -11.64
N VAL A 361 1.39 -7.83 -11.13
CA VAL A 361 1.43 -8.53 -9.83
C VAL A 361 1.79 -9.99 -10.03
N ASN A 362 3.03 -10.24 -10.48
CA ASN A 362 3.53 -11.61 -10.69
C ASN A 362 4.91 -11.76 -10.04
N ALA A 363 5.05 -12.76 -9.17
CA ALA A 363 6.35 -13.17 -8.65
C ALA A 363 7.15 -13.84 -9.79
N VAL A 364 8.34 -13.34 -10.07
CA VAL A 364 9.21 -13.94 -11.10
C VAL A 364 10.66 -13.87 -10.66
N ASN A 365 11.36 -14.99 -10.81
CA ASN A 365 12.81 -15.03 -10.74
C ASN A 365 13.40 -14.30 -11.94
N ASP A 366 14.40 -13.48 -11.69
CA ASP A 366 15.05 -12.66 -12.70
C ASP A 366 16.57 -12.72 -12.55
N GLY A 367 17.24 -12.67 -13.67
CA GLY A 367 18.68 -12.65 -13.76
C GLY A 367 19.11 -12.22 -15.16
N PHE A 368 20.40 -12.03 -15.37
CA PHE A 368 20.94 -11.60 -16.64
C PHE A 368 22.32 -12.23 -16.93
N VAL A 369 22.62 -12.37 -18.20
CA VAL A 369 23.97 -12.65 -18.73
C VAL A 369 24.56 -11.33 -19.17
N ALA A 370 25.74 -10.97 -18.66
CA ALA A 370 26.27 -9.64 -18.92
C ALA A 370 26.54 -9.41 -20.42
N GLY A 371 27.07 -10.37 -21.13
CA GLY A 371 27.32 -10.24 -22.59
C GLY A 371 26.08 -10.02 -23.45
N GLU A 372 24.87 -10.36 -22.94
CA GLU A 372 23.62 -10.18 -23.66
C GLU A 372 22.82 -8.96 -23.21
N HIS A 373 22.98 -8.55 -21.94
CA HIS A 373 22.08 -7.60 -21.28
C HIS A 373 22.78 -6.36 -20.78
N VAL A 374 24.11 -6.29 -20.82
CA VAL A 374 24.89 -5.15 -20.34
C VAL A 374 25.47 -4.38 -21.52
N GLN A 375 25.22 -3.07 -21.49
CA GLN A 375 25.86 -2.13 -22.43
C GLN A 375 26.73 -1.15 -21.64
N ARG A 376 27.97 -0.98 -22.09
CA ARG A 376 28.93 0.02 -21.54
C ARG A 376 28.92 1.25 -22.43
N ILE A 377 28.55 2.39 -21.88
CA ILE A 377 28.41 3.66 -22.59
C ILE A 377 29.47 4.61 -22.07
N SER A 378 30.49 4.90 -22.89
CA SER A 378 31.62 5.77 -22.56
C SER A 378 31.34 7.24 -22.90
N THR A 379 30.28 7.78 -22.29
CA THR A 379 29.92 9.21 -22.44
C THR A 379 29.72 9.78 -21.05
N SER A 380 30.34 10.91 -20.78
CA SER A 380 30.16 11.61 -19.50
C SER A 380 28.68 11.83 -19.19
N ALA A 381 28.30 11.52 -17.97
CA ALA A 381 26.93 11.62 -17.50
C ALA A 381 26.86 12.07 -16.05
N SER A 382 25.80 12.80 -15.72
CA SER A 382 25.47 13.08 -14.32
C SER A 382 24.79 11.88 -13.70
N VAL A 383 25.24 11.46 -12.52
CA VAL A 383 24.65 10.40 -11.71
C VAL A 383 24.34 10.92 -10.31
N TYR A 384 23.43 10.25 -9.63
CA TYR A 384 22.96 10.62 -8.31
C TYR A 384 23.30 9.50 -7.32
N ARG A 385 24.02 9.85 -6.27
CA ARG A 385 24.30 8.97 -5.14
C ARG A 385 23.22 9.16 -4.09
N VAL A 386 22.59 8.07 -3.69
CA VAL A 386 21.60 8.04 -2.60
C VAL A 386 22.21 7.32 -1.42
N THR A 387 22.18 7.96 -0.26
CA THR A 387 22.72 7.41 0.99
C THR A 387 21.60 7.09 1.97
N VAL A 388 21.66 5.89 2.55
CA VAL A 388 20.73 5.38 3.57
C VAL A 388 21.54 4.68 4.66
N GLU A 389 21.16 4.84 5.93
CA GLU A 389 21.85 4.19 7.06
C GLU A 389 21.59 2.67 7.11
N ASP A 390 22.60 1.91 7.50
CA ASP A 390 22.59 0.48 7.85
C ASP A 390 22.14 -0.49 6.74
N TYR A 391 21.78 0.00 5.57
CA TYR A 391 21.24 -0.83 4.50
C TYR A 391 22.00 -0.59 3.20
N THR A 392 22.25 -1.69 2.47
CA THR A 392 23.10 -1.67 1.27
C THR A 392 22.35 -1.91 -0.03
N GLY A 393 21.03 -2.05 0.01
CA GLY A 393 20.21 -2.27 -1.18
C GLY A 393 18.99 -1.35 -1.24
N LEU A 394 18.71 -0.79 -2.42
CA LEU A 394 17.47 -0.06 -2.73
C LEU A 394 16.70 -0.78 -3.83
N MET A 395 15.37 -0.62 -3.83
CA MET A 395 14.54 -1.02 -4.97
C MET A 395 14.52 0.14 -5.96
N ALA A 396 15.23 -0.01 -7.07
CA ALA A 396 15.37 1.02 -8.08
C ALA A 396 15.23 0.44 -9.50
N GLY A 397 14.90 1.28 -10.46
CA GLY A 397 14.76 0.87 -11.86
C GLY A 397 14.35 2.00 -12.77
N ARG A 398 14.13 1.69 -14.04
CA ARG A 398 13.71 2.62 -15.09
C ARG A 398 12.50 2.06 -15.82
N ASP A 399 11.67 2.92 -16.36
CA ASP A 399 10.50 2.52 -17.16
C ASP A 399 9.64 1.45 -16.44
N GLY A 400 9.45 1.59 -15.13
CA GLY A 400 8.66 0.67 -14.32
C GLY A 400 9.25 -0.72 -14.13
N ARG A 401 10.54 -0.93 -14.34
CA ARG A 401 11.22 -2.24 -14.21
C ARG A 401 12.26 -2.20 -13.09
N PHE A 402 11.78 -2.39 -11.86
CA PHE A 402 12.58 -2.27 -10.65
C PHE A 402 13.36 -3.54 -10.30
N GLN A 403 14.44 -3.33 -9.55
CA GLN A 403 15.26 -4.40 -9.00
C GLN A 403 15.96 -3.94 -7.71
N TRP A 404 16.26 -4.87 -6.80
CA TRP A 404 17.19 -4.61 -5.71
C TRP A 404 18.59 -4.39 -6.26
N ILE A 405 19.15 -3.24 -5.98
CA ILE A 405 20.47 -2.83 -6.40
C ILE A 405 21.24 -2.31 -5.18
N GLY A 406 22.54 -2.53 -5.15
CA GLY A 406 23.39 -2.05 -4.08
C GLY A 406 23.48 -0.53 -4.03
N ILE A 407 23.81 0.00 -2.87
CA ILE A 407 24.18 1.40 -2.66
C ILE A 407 25.44 1.49 -1.83
N SER A 408 26.14 2.62 -1.89
CA SER A 408 27.24 2.92 -0.99
C SER A 408 26.70 3.16 0.42
N CYS A 409 27.24 2.46 1.42
CA CYS A 409 26.95 2.73 2.82
C CYS A 409 27.94 3.75 3.38
N ILE A 410 27.44 4.72 4.14
CA ILE A 410 28.25 5.42 5.14
C ILE A 410 28.19 4.52 6.39
N ALA A 411 29.38 4.10 6.85
CA ALA A 411 29.54 3.33 8.08
C ALA A 411 29.32 4.24 9.31
#